data_6f9b7dcb540f320c34e59a56ca179ac2
#
_entry.id   6f9b7dcb540f320c34e59a56ca179ac2
#
_cell.length_a   1.000
_cell.length_b   1.000
_cell.length_c   1.000
_cell.angle_alpha   90.00
_cell.angle_beta   90.00
_cell.angle_gamma   90.00
#
_symmetry.space_group_name_H-M   'P 1'
#
loop_
_entity.id
_entity.type
_entity.pdbx_description
1 polymer ?
#
loop_
_entity_poly.entity_id
_entity_poly.type
_entity_poly.pdbx_seq_one_letter_code
_entity_poly.pdbx_strand_id
1 'polypeptide(L)'
;MNIPLTPIRFLQYAEQQFPGKTAVVCKDLRFTYAQFAERACRLAGALRKSGVKPGERVAFLSMNCHRLLEAYYGVLEAGAVLLPLNIRLAPHELAYILNDAGAKVLFLEKQFLEMADSFRQTLSRVQIFILLDERPQTNWLLPQNYEELLAAAAPYRADIMSFDENSTAELFYTSGTSANPKGVMLTHRNIYLHGLNVCLALHLSGDTVELHTIPLFHANGWGIAQALTFMGGTHVMLQRFDPAEVFRLIEQERVRACSLVPTMATALVNCPERGKYDLSSLERITIGGAASSPTLVREVEGKLGCSCFSGYGLTETSPMLTLSRMKSGVHWEGEQRYAGQAMTGYAVGGVEIRVVDSNDKDVPHDGKTIGEIIARSDGVMEGYWQQPEATAQAMRGGWFHTGDMATISENGYVLIVDRAKDIIVSGGENISSLDLEKTLAAHPSVYEAAVIPVPDEKWGEVPKALVVLKPDAKATEGELLEFCRSRLAHYKCPRSVEFLPSLPKTGTGKILKKELRKKYWGGQETIRPEFATKK
;
A
#
# COMPACT_ATOMS: atom_id res chain seq x y z
N MET A 1 18.03 -30.94 1.96
CA MET A 1 17.09 -30.79 0.82
C MET A 1 16.50 -29.41 0.91
N ASN A 2 16.61 -28.61 -0.14
CA ASN A 2 16.03 -27.27 -0.18
C ASN A 2 14.69 -27.36 -0.90
N ILE A 3 13.63 -26.87 -0.26
CA ILE A 3 12.29 -26.76 -0.86
C ILE A 3 12.13 -25.32 -1.31
N PRO A 4 11.80 -25.04 -2.59
CA PRO A 4 11.62 -23.68 -3.10
C PRO A 4 10.66 -22.85 -2.25
N LEU A 5 11.04 -21.60 -2.01
CA LEU A 5 10.25 -20.64 -1.23
C LEU A 5 9.20 -20.01 -2.16
N THR A 6 7.96 -20.45 -2.04
CA THR A 6 6.84 -19.93 -2.83
C THR A 6 5.61 -19.75 -1.94
N PRO A 7 4.83 -18.67 -2.09
CA PRO A 7 3.61 -18.45 -1.30
C PRO A 7 2.53 -19.52 -1.53
N ILE A 8 2.60 -20.30 -2.61
CA ILE A 8 1.73 -21.45 -2.84
C ILE A 8 1.74 -22.39 -1.63
N ARG A 9 2.89 -22.60 -1.01
CA ARG A 9 3.07 -23.43 0.18
C ARG A 9 2.25 -22.94 1.38
N PHE A 10 1.93 -21.66 1.46
CA PHE A 10 1.11 -21.12 2.54
C PHE A 10 -0.32 -21.64 2.46
N LEU A 11 -0.90 -21.62 1.26
CA LEU A 11 -2.26 -22.18 1.08
C LEU A 11 -2.28 -23.70 1.22
N GLN A 12 -1.27 -24.39 0.70
CA GLN A 12 -1.15 -25.85 0.87
C GLN A 12 -1.03 -26.24 2.36
N TYR A 13 -0.23 -25.50 3.12
CA TYR A 13 -0.12 -25.69 4.57
C TYR A 13 -1.47 -25.44 5.27
N ALA A 14 -2.13 -24.33 4.97
CA ALA A 14 -3.39 -23.98 5.61
C ALA A 14 -4.52 -24.96 5.24
N GLU A 15 -4.58 -25.43 4.00
CA GLU A 15 -5.49 -26.49 3.57
C GLU A 15 -5.28 -27.78 4.37
N GLN A 16 -4.02 -28.15 4.58
CA GLN A 16 -3.67 -29.37 5.30
C GLN A 16 -3.96 -29.28 6.81
N GLN A 17 -3.65 -28.13 7.43
CA GLN A 17 -3.78 -27.96 8.87
C GLN A 17 -5.18 -27.51 9.32
N PHE A 18 -5.89 -26.74 8.48
CA PHE A 18 -7.16 -26.11 8.84
C PHE A 18 -8.27 -26.32 7.80
N PRO A 19 -8.44 -27.51 7.19
CA PRO A 19 -9.29 -27.70 6.00
C PRO A 19 -10.74 -27.24 6.19
N GLY A 20 -11.33 -27.46 7.36
CA GLY A 20 -12.72 -27.10 7.68
C GLY A 20 -12.92 -25.69 8.22
N LYS A 21 -11.84 -24.95 8.48
CA LYS A 21 -11.93 -23.61 9.04
C LYS A 21 -12.30 -22.59 7.96
N THR A 22 -13.13 -21.60 8.32
CA THR A 22 -13.45 -20.47 7.44
C THR A 22 -12.17 -19.70 7.09
N ALA A 23 -11.82 -19.72 5.82
CA ALA A 23 -10.69 -18.99 5.26
C ALA A 23 -11.11 -17.60 4.78
N VAL A 24 -12.22 -17.51 4.06
CA VAL A 24 -12.63 -16.27 3.37
C VAL A 24 -14.11 -15.99 3.61
N VAL A 25 -14.39 -14.75 3.99
CA VAL A 25 -15.73 -14.15 4.05
C VAL A 25 -15.78 -13.02 3.02
N CYS A 26 -16.71 -13.11 2.07
CA CYS A 26 -16.89 -12.11 1.02
C CYS A 26 -18.39 -11.88 0.79
N LYS A 27 -18.95 -10.81 1.37
CA LYS A 27 -20.40 -10.61 1.49
C LYS A 27 -21.06 -11.82 2.16
N ASP A 28 -22.03 -12.44 1.50
CA ASP A 28 -22.76 -13.61 2.00
C ASP A 28 -22.02 -14.94 1.75
N LEU A 29 -20.92 -14.91 0.99
CA LEU A 29 -20.13 -16.10 0.67
C LEU A 29 -19.11 -16.39 1.76
N ARG A 30 -18.98 -17.67 2.09
CA ARG A 30 -17.98 -18.19 3.03
C ARG A 30 -17.31 -19.41 2.42
N PHE A 31 -15.99 -19.43 2.47
CA PHE A 31 -15.18 -20.56 1.98
C PHE A 31 -14.29 -21.08 3.09
N THR A 32 -14.25 -22.40 3.24
CA THR A 32 -13.25 -23.05 4.08
C THR A 32 -11.89 -23.07 3.37
N TYR A 33 -10.81 -23.38 4.10
CA TYR A 33 -9.49 -23.52 3.49
C TYR A 33 -9.44 -24.60 2.41
N ALA A 34 -10.15 -25.75 2.62
CA ALA A 34 -10.26 -26.78 1.59
C ALA A 34 -10.95 -26.25 0.32
N GLN A 35 -12.05 -25.50 0.47
CA GLN A 35 -12.75 -24.90 -0.67
C GLN A 35 -11.92 -23.81 -1.33
N PHE A 36 -11.24 -22.97 -0.57
CA PHE A 36 -10.36 -21.93 -1.09
C PHE A 36 -9.22 -22.53 -1.92
N ALA A 37 -8.54 -23.56 -1.40
CA ALA A 37 -7.47 -24.25 -2.10
C ALA A 37 -7.97 -24.96 -3.37
N GLU A 38 -9.11 -25.64 -3.31
CA GLU A 38 -9.73 -26.28 -4.47
C GLU A 38 -10.04 -25.26 -5.58
N ARG A 39 -10.59 -24.10 -5.24
CA ARG A 39 -10.92 -23.04 -6.19
C ARG A 39 -9.65 -22.44 -6.81
N ALA A 40 -8.59 -22.20 -6.02
CA ALA A 40 -7.29 -21.75 -6.53
C ALA A 40 -6.67 -22.78 -7.50
N CYS A 41 -6.72 -24.08 -7.16
CA CYS A 41 -6.25 -25.15 -8.05
C CYS A 41 -7.09 -25.27 -9.35
N ARG A 42 -8.40 -25.02 -9.29
CA ARG A 42 -9.24 -24.98 -10.50
C ARG A 42 -8.93 -23.76 -11.37
N LEU A 43 -8.65 -22.59 -10.76
CA LEU A 43 -8.16 -21.43 -11.51
C LEU A 43 -6.85 -21.76 -12.23
N ALA A 44 -5.91 -22.41 -11.57
CA ALA A 44 -4.66 -22.87 -12.18
C ALA A 44 -4.90 -23.80 -13.36
N GLY A 45 -5.77 -24.82 -13.18
CA GLY A 45 -6.16 -25.74 -14.25
C GLY A 45 -6.82 -25.05 -15.45
N ALA A 46 -7.70 -24.07 -15.17
CA ALA A 46 -8.37 -23.27 -16.17
C ALA A 46 -7.38 -22.42 -17.00
N LEU A 47 -6.45 -21.75 -16.34
CA LEU A 47 -5.43 -20.94 -17.00
C LEU A 47 -4.53 -21.79 -17.91
N ARG A 48 -4.08 -22.92 -17.43
CA ARG A 48 -3.27 -23.87 -18.24
C ARG A 48 -4.05 -24.42 -19.43
N LYS A 49 -5.31 -24.82 -19.24
CA LYS A 49 -6.21 -25.27 -20.31
C LYS A 49 -6.45 -24.18 -21.36
N SER A 50 -6.49 -22.93 -20.94
CA SER A 50 -6.59 -21.75 -21.82
C SER A 50 -5.27 -21.37 -22.50
N GLY A 51 -4.21 -22.18 -22.33
CA GLY A 51 -2.92 -22.00 -22.99
C GLY A 51 -2.01 -20.95 -22.32
N VAL A 52 -2.27 -20.55 -21.08
CA VAL A 52 -1.36 -19.70 -20.30
C VAL A 52 -0.11 -20.51 -19.96
N LYS A 53 1.05 -19.96 -20.32
CA LYS A 53 2.37 -20.58 -20.10
C LYS A 53 3.04 -20.00 -18.86
N PRO A 54 4.01 -20.72 -18.25
CA PRO A 54 4.83 -20.18 -17.18
C PRO A 54 5.45 -18.82 -17.56
N GLY A 55 5.44 -17.89 -16.59
CA GLY A 55 5.95 -16.54 -16.78
C GLY A 55 5.03 -15.58 -17.55
N GLU A 56 3.89 -16.02 -18.12
CA GLU A 56 2.92 -15.11 -18.74
C GLU A 56 2.09 -14.38 -17.67
N ARG A 57 1.72 -13.11 -17.94
CA ARG A 57 1.02 -12.26 -16.98
C ARG A 57 -0.48 -12.43 -17.10
N VAL A 58 -1.12 -12.62 -15.96
CA VAL A 58 -2.56 -12.73 -15.79
C VAL A 58 -3.03 -11.53 -14.97
N ALA A 59 -3.77 -10.63 -15.62
CA ALA A 59 -4.20 -9.38 -15.03
C ALA A 59 -5.60 -9.50 -14.38
N PHE A 60 -5.77 -8.79 -13.25
CA PHE A 60 -7.03 -8.67 -12.54
C PHE A 60 -7.40 -7.20 -12.34
N LEU A 61 -8.53 -6.78 -12.88
CA LEU A 61 -9.15 -5.47 -12.66
C LEU A 61 -10.35 -5.67 -11.73
N SER A 62 -10.09 -5.69 -10.43
CA SER A 62 -11.04 -6.12 -9.39
C SER A 62 -10.87 -5.35 -8.10
N MET A 63 -11.98 -5.18 -7.40
CA MET A 63 -11.98 -4.80 -6.00
C MET A 63 -11.53 -5.96 -5.10
N ASN A 64 -11.40 -5.71 -3.78
CA ASN A 64 -11.16 -6.79 -2.83
C ASN A 64 -12.31 -7.78 -2.83
N CYS A 65 -12.03 -9.00 -3.24
CA CYS A 65 -12.98 -10.11 -3.25
C CYS A 65 -12.24 -11.45 -3.16
N HIS A 66 -12.99 -12.52 -2.89
CA HIS A 66 -12.44 -13.87 -2.84
C HIS A 66 -11.73 -14.27 -4.14
N ARG A 67 -12.23 -13.86 -5.31
CA ARG A 67 -11.65 -14.21 -6.62
C ARG A 67 -10.27 -13.60 -6.83
N LEU A 68 -10.07 -12.35 -6.40
CA LEU A 68 -8.74 -11.73 -6.43
C LEU A 68 -7.81 -12.39 -5.41
N LEU A 69 -8.30 -12.80 -4.23
CA LEU A 69 -7.51 -13.55 -3.27
C LEU A 69 -7.14 -14.96 -3.80
N GLU A 70 -8.07 -15.64 -4.49
CA GLU A 70 -7.80 -16.90 -5.18
C GLU A 70 -6.71 -16.77 -6.24
N ALA A 71 -6.66 -15.61 -6.92
CA ALA A 71 -5.67 -15.34 -7.95
C ALA A 71 -4.23 -15.28 -7.39
N TYR A 72 -4.03 -14.83 -6.15
CA TYR A 72 -2.72 -14.83 -5.48
C TYR A 72 -2.11 -16.22 -5.32
N TYR A 73 -2.91 -17.24 -5.46
CA TYR A 73 -2.47 -18.64 -5.41
C TYR A 73 -2.64 -19.35 -6.75
N GLY A 74 -3.83 -19.27 -7.35
CA GLY A 74 -4.14 -19.99 -8.56
C GLY A 74 -3.35 -19.55 -9.80
N VAL A 75 -3.01 -18.27 -9.91
CA VAL A 75 -2.15 -17.78 -11.00
C VAL A 75 -0.72 -18.31 -10.81
N LEU A 76 -0.21 -18.26 -9.59
CA LEU A 76 1.12 -18.78 -9.26
C LEU A 76 1.18 -20.30 -9.42
N GLU A 77 0.15 -21.02 -8.99
CA GLU A 77 0.02 -22.48 -9.17
C GLU A 77 0.06 -22.87 -10.66
N ALA A 78 -0.47 -22.02 -11.56
CA ALA A 78 -0.35 -22.20 -13.00
C ALA A 78 1.07 -21.96 -13.54
N GLY A 79 1.99 -21.41 -12.72
CA GLY A 79 3.32 -20.94 -13.08
C GLY A 79 3.33 -19.56 -13.74
N ALA A 80 2.22 -18.84 -13.71
CA ALA A 80 2.06 -17.51 -14.29
C ALA A 80 2.35 -16.39 -13.28
N VAL A 81 2.46 -15.15 -13.77
CA VAL A 81 2.70 -13.95 -12.97
C VAL A 81 1.39 -13.21 -12.75
N LEU A 82 1.05 -12.93 -11.50
CA LEU A 82 -0.13 -12.14 -11.16
C LEU A 82 0.12 -10.65 -11.38
N LEU A 83 -0.80 -9.99 -12.10
CA LEU A 83 -0.78 -8.55 -12.36
C LEU A 83 -2.07 -7.91 -11.82
N PRO A 84 -2.14 -7.54 -10.55
CA PRO A 84 -3.31 -6.84 -10.00
C PRO A 84 -3.29 -5.38 -10.45
N LEU A 85 -4.39 -4.92 -11.05
CA LEU A 85 -4.51 -3.58 -11.62
C LEU A 85 -5.16 -2.62 -10.62
N ASN A 86 -4.61 -1.42 -10.52
CA ASN A 86 -5.22 -0.35 -9.75
C ASN A 86 -6.49 0.15 -10.46
N ILE A 87 -7.64 -0.15 -9.88
CA ILE A 87 -8.97 0.15 -10.40
C ILE A 87 -9.31 1.65 -10.53
N ARG A 88 -8.45 2.53 -10.01
CA ARG A 88 -8.66 3.98 -10.00
C ARG A 88 -7.84 4.70 -11.06
N LEU A 89 -7.05 3.96 -11.83
CA LEU A 89 -6.30 4.52 -12.96
C LEU A 89 -7.22 4.87 -14.13
N ALA A 90 -6.80 5.85 -14.91
CA ALA A 90 -7.50 6.21 -16.12
C ALA A 90 -7.36 5.10 -17.19
N PRO A 91 -8.31 5.01 -18.15
CA PRO A 91 -8.30 3.98 -19.20
C PRO A 91 -6.96 3.87 -19.95
N HIS A 92 -6.34 4.99 -20.30
CA HIS A 92 -5.06 5.01 -21.03
C HIS A 92 -3.89 4.48 -20.19
N GLU A 93 -3.91 4.69 -18.86
CA GLU A 93 -2.89 4.16 -17.94
C GLU A 93 -3.02 2.64 -17.81
N LEU A 94 -4.25 2.13 -17.72
CA LEU A 94 -4.52 0.69 -17.69
C LEU A 94 -4.10 0.02 -19.01
N ALA A 95 -4.40 0.64 -20.16
CA ALA A 95 -3.96 0.16 -21.46
C ALA A 95 -2.43 0.13 -21.56
N TYR A 96 -1.75 1.18 -21.07
CA TYR A 96 -0.29 1.21 -21.00
C TYR A 96 0.25 0.03 -20.18
N ILE A 97 -0.24 -0.17 -18.96
CA ILE A 97 0.22 -1.23 -18.05
C ILE A 97 0.02 -2.62 -18.67
N LEU A 98 -1.15 -2.88 -19.25
CA LEU A 98 -1.47 -4.17 -19.87
C LEU A 98 -0.55 -4.47 -21.06
N ASN A 99 -0.23 -3.48 -21.87
CA ASN A 99 0.67 -3.60 -23.01
C ASN A 99 2.14 -3.72 -22.57
N ASP A 100 2.59 -2.89 -21.65
CA ASP A 100 3.97 -2.90 -21.12
C ASP A 100 4.29 -4.21 -20.40
N ALA A 101 3.38 -4.68 -19.54
CA ALA A 101 3.47 -5.99 -18.91
C ALA A 101 3.32 -7.13 -19.94
N GLY A 102 2.72 -6.89 -21.09
CA GLY A 102 2.36 -7.92 -22.07
C GLY A 102 1.39 -8.95 -21.50
N ALA A 103 0.35 -8.48 -20.80
CA ALA A 103 -0.66 -9.34 -20.20
C ALA A 103 -1.38 -10.18 -21.24
N LYS A 104 -1.59 -11.48 -20.97
CA LYS A 104 -2.27 -12.42 -21.85
C LYS A 104 -3.74 -12.57 -21.54
N VAL A 105 -4.09 -12.53 -20.26
CA VAL A 105 -5.45 -12.69 -19.75
C VAL A 105 -5.82 -11.47 -18.94
N LEU A 106 -7.04 -10.98 -19.10
CA LEU A 106 -7.62 -9.95 -18.23
C LEU A 106 -8.91 -10.47 -17.61
N PHE A 107 -8.88 -10.63 -16.29
CA PHE A 107 -10.06 -10.80 -15.46
C PHE A 107 -10.57 -9.42 -15.03
N LEU A 108 -11.88 -9.16 -15.13
CA LEU A 108 -12.45 -7.88 -14.76
C LEU A 108 -13.84 -8.01 -14.17
N GLU A 109 -14.19 -7.10 -13.25
CA GLU A 109 -15.56 -7.01 -12.75
C GLU A 109 -16.47 -6.25 -13.71
N LYS A 110 -17.77 -6.58 -13.66
CA LYS A 110 -18.82 -5.98 -14.47
C LYS A 110 -18.79 -4.45 -14.50
N GLN A 111 -18.52 -3.82 -13.35
CA GLN A 111 -18.48 -2.37 -13.23
C GLN A 111 -17.36 -1.70 -14.05
N PHE A 112 -16.37 -2.45 -14.51
CA PHE A 112 -15.24 -1.95 -15.31
C PHE A 112 -15.37 -2.25 -16.81
N LEU A 113 -16.47 -2.88 -17.26
CA LEU A 113 -16.64 -3.25 -18.67
C LEU A 113 -16.64 -2.05 -19.61
N GLU A 114 -17.40 -1.00 -19.31
CA GLU A 114 -17.46 0.22 -20.12
C GLU A 114 -16.09 0.88 -20.22
N MET A 115 -15.39 0.99 -19.10
CA MET A 115 -14.03 1.53 -19.07
C MET A 115 -13.08 0.67 -19.91
N ALA A 116 -13.12 -0.66 -19.77
CA ALA A 116 -12.27 -1.57 -20.52
C ALA A 116 -12.61 -1.57 -22.02
N ASP A 117 -13.87 -1.39 -22.40
CA ASP A 117 -14.29 -1.27 -23.81
C ASP A 117 -13.62 -0.08 -24.52
N SER A 118 -13.40 1.02 -23.80
CA SER A 118 -12.76 2.22 -24.35
C SER A 118 -11.31 2.00 -24.81
N PHE A 119 -10.62 0.99 -24.29
CA PHE A 119 -9.21 0.73 -24.61
C PHE A 119 -8.91 -0.70 -25.10
N ARG A 120 -9.85 -1.64 -25.04
CA ARG A 120 -9.57 -3.07 -25.37
C ARG A 120 -8.97 -3.28 -26.76
N GLN A 121 -9.35 -2.46 -27.75
CA GLN A 121 -8.82 -2.56 -29.11
C GLN A 121 -7.36 -2.09 -29.23
N THR A 122 -6.85 -1.38 -28.24
CA THR A 122 -5.43 -0.95 -28.18
C THR A 122 -4.51 -1.98 -27.51
N LEU A 123 -5.09 -3.07 -26.98
CA LEU A 123 -4.33 -4.11 -26.30
C LEU A 123 -3.69 -5.07 -27.31
N SER A 124 -2.36 -5.13 -27.30
CA SER A 124 -1.59 -5.90 -28.29
C SER A 124 -1.43 -7.38 -27.92
N ARG A 125 -1.51 -7.74 -26.65
CA ARG A 125 -1.20 -9.08 -26.12
C ARG A 125 -2.36 -9.77 -25.41
N VAL A 126 -3.35 -9.04 -24.92
CA VAL A 126 -4.50 -9.61 -24.21
C VAL A 126 -5.37 -10.38 -25.21
N GLN A 127 -5.43 -11.68 -25.03
CA GLN A 127 -6.17 -12.61 -25.91
C GLN A 127 -7.46 -13.12 -25.27
N ILE A 128 -7.52 -13.12 -23.93
CA ILE A 128 -8.58 -13.74 -23.16
C ILE A 128 -9.12 -12.72 -22.16
N PHE A 129 -10.44 -12.51 -22.21
CA PHE A 129 -11.17 -11.67 -21.25
C PHE A 129 -12.14 -12.55 -20.48
N ILE A 130 -12.11 -12.50 -19.16
CA ILE A 130 -12.98 -13.27 -18.26
C ILE A 130 -13.70 -12.30 -17.32
N LEU A 131 -15.03 -12.41 -17.28
CA LEU A 131 -15.83 -11.65 -16.34
C LEU A 131 -15.81 -12.31 -14.96
N LEU A 132 -15.55 -11.54 -13.92
CA LEU A 132 -15.56 -12.04 -12.53
C LEU A 132 -16.99 -12.26 -12.01
N ASP A 133 -17.94 -11.48 -12.49
CA ASP A 133 -19.34 -11.50 -12.09
C ASP A 133 -20.20 -12.39 -13.00
N GLU A 134 -21.51 -12.49 -12.66
CA GLU A 134 -22.50 -13.06 -13.55
C GLU A 134 -22.58 -12.23 -14.86
N ARG A 135 -22.87 -12.91 -15.97
CA ARG A 135 -22.89 -12.29 -17.30
C ARG A 135 -23.93 -11.17 -17.38
N PRO A 136 -23.54 -9.93 -17.67
CA PRO A 136 -24.49 -8.90 -18.05
C PRO A 136 -24.95 -9.11 -19.51
N GLN A 137 -26.03 -8.46 -19.89
CA GLN A 137 -26.31 -8.23 -21.29
C GLN A 137 -25.27 -7.25 -21.84
N THR A 138 -24.35 -7.74 -22.65
CA THR A 138 -23.25 -6.95 -23.23
C THR A 138 -22.98 -7.44 -24.66
N ASN A 139 -22.49 -6.54 -25.51
CA ASN A 139 -22.02 -6.86 -26.86
C ASN A 139 -20.63 -7.56 -26.84
N TRP A 140 -20.04 -7.79 -25.68
CA TRP A 140 -18.81 -8.54 -25.58
C TRP A 140 -19.09 -10.04 -25.71
N LEU A 141 -18.37 -10.68 -26.63
CA LEU A 141 -18.32 -12.15 -26.70
C LEU A 141 -17.38 -12.65 -25.58
N LEU A 142 -17.88 -12.67 -24.35
CA LEU A 142 -17.19 -13.28 -23.21
C LEU A 142 -17.56 -14.76 -23.18
N PRO A 143 -16.61 -15.67 -23.44
CA PRO A 143 -16.92 -17.09 -23.58
C PRO A 143 -17.43 -17.72 -22.30
N GLN A 144 -16.90 -17.28 -21.13
CA GLN A 144 -17.26 -17.80 -19.82
C GLN A 144 -17.08 -16.71 -18.75
N ASN A 145 -17.85 -16.81 -17.66
CA ASN A 145 -17.53 -16.07 -16.44
C ASN A 145 -16.59 -16.89 -15.53
N TYR A 146 -16.13 -16.29 -14.44
CA TYR A 146 -15.18 -16.90 -13.53
C TYR A 146 -15.67 -18.24 -12.95
N GLU A 147 -16.91 -18.30 -12.47
CA GLU A 147 -17.46 -19.51 -11.84
C GLU A 147 -17.66 -20.64 -12.87
N GLU A 148 -18.13 -20.32 -14.07
CA GLU A 148 -18.23 -21.28 -15.18
C GLU A 148 -16.83 -21.79 -15.60
N LEU A 149 -15.84 -20.89 -15.64
CA LEU A 149 -14.46 -21.24 -15.95
C LEU A 149 -13.91 -22.26 -14.94
N LEU A 150 -14.10 -21.99 -13.64
CA LEU A 150 -13.66 -22.89 -12.58
C LEU A 150 -14.40 -24.24 -12.62
N ALA A 151 -15.73 -24.22 -12.82
CA ALA A 151 -16.55 -25.44 -12.88
C ALA A 151 -16.14 -26.37 -14.05
N ALA A 152 -15.71 -25.79 -15.19
CA ALA A 152 -15.28 -26.53 -16.38
C ALA A 152 -13.82 -27.02 -16.32
N ALA A 153 -13.05 -26.66 -15.27
CA ALA A 153 -11.64 -26.98 -15.15
C ALA A 153 -11.41 -28.10 -14.12
N ALA A 154 -10.55 -29.05 -14.43
CA ALA A 154 -9.97 -29.92 -13.44
C ALA A 154 -8.96 -29.13 -12.57
N PRO A 155 -8.90 -29.39 -11.27
CA PRO A 155 -7.89 -28.76 -10.43
C PRO A 155 -6.48 -29.16 -10.87
N TYR A 156 -5.56 -28.22 -10.83
CA TYR A 156 -4.15 -28.44 -11.11
C TYR A 156 -3.30 -28.02 -9.91
N ARG A 157 -2.38 -28.88 -9.52
CA ARG A 157 -1.36 -28.59 -8.50
C ARG A 157 0.02 -28.69 -9.14
N ALA A 158 0.77 -27.65 -8.96
CA ALA A 158 2.14 -27.63 -9.44
C ALA A 158 3.05 -28.50 -8.55
N ASP A 159 4.07 -29.09 -9.15
CA ASP A 159 5.18 -29.65 -8.38
C ASP A 159 6.02 -28.52 -7.80
N ILE A 160 5.95 -28.33 -6.49
CA ILE A 160 6.70 -27.28 -5.79
C ILE A 160 8.21 -27.36 -6.07
N MET A 161 8.74 -28.57 -6.25
CA MET A 161 10.16 -28.75 -6.51
C MET A 161 10.61 -28.26 -7.90
N SER A 162 9.66 -27.98 -8.81
CA SER A 162 9.93 -27.44 -10.14
C SER A 162 9.99 -25.91 -10.19
N PHE A 163 9.66 -25.21 -9.08
CA PHE A 163 9.68 -23.75 -9.06
C PHE A 163 11.10 -23.19 -8.92
N ASP A 164 11.39 -22.16 -9.70
CA ASP A 164 12.47 -21.24 -9.40
C ASP A 164 11.94 -20.16 -8.45
N GLU A 165 12.39 -20.20 -7.19
CA GLU A 165 11.96 -19.24 -6.17
C GLU A 165 12.36 -17.79 -6.47
N ASN A 166 13.31 -17.58 -7.36
CA ASN A 166 13.77 -16.26 -7.80
C ASN A 166 13.00 -15.75 -9.03
N SER A 167 12.12 -16.57 -9.62
CA SER A 167 11.25 -16.08 -10.71
C SER A 167 10.19 -15.12 -10.19
N THR A 168 9.79 -14.15 -11.04
CA THR A 168 8.74 -13.19 -10.72
C THR A 168 7.41 -13.90 -10.50
N ALA A 169 6.78 -13.67 -9.35
CA ALA A 169 5.46 -14.18 -8.97
C ALA A 169 4.36 -13.12 -9.14
N GLU A 170 4.65 -11.88 -8.75
CA GLU A 170 3.72 -10.78 -8.79
C GLU A 170 4.38 -9.55 -9.44
N LEU A 171 3.59 -8.80 -10.22
CA LEU A 171 4.03 -7.59 -10.89
C LEU A 171 3.09 -6.44 -10.53
N PHE A 172 3.58 -5.47 -9.77
CA PHE A 172 2.80 -4.31 -9.34
C PHE A 172 3.27 -3.04 -10.04
N TYR A 173 2.35 -2.30 -10.63
CA TYR A 173 2.68 -1.00 -11.21
C TYR A 173 2.49 0.12 -10.21
N THR A 174 3.54 0.93 -10.04
CA THR A 174 3.54 2.11 -9.17
C THR A 174 3.60 3.37 -10.02
N SER A 175 2.92 4.42 -9.56
CA SER A 175 3.06 5.77 -10.12
C SER A 175 4.42 6.33 -9.71
N GLY A 176 5.47 5.96 -10.43
CA GLY A 176 6.83 6.45 -10.21
C GLY A 176 6.96 7.97 -10.41
N THR A 177 8.20 8.47 -10.27
CA THR A 177 8.56 9.87 -10.57
C THR A 177 8.59 10.17 -12.06
N SER A 178 8.58 9.15 -12.92
CA SER A 178 8.52 9.24 -14.38
C SER A 178 7.09 9.44 -14.90
N ALA A 179 6.97 9.82 -16.18
CA ALA A 179 5.67 10.03 -16.83
C ALA A 179 4.79 8.77 -16.82
N ASN A 180 5.39 7.59 -16.96
CA ASN A 180 4.70 6.30 -17.00
C ASN A 180 4.89 5.49 -15.71
N PRO A 181 3.89 4.69 -15.29
CA PRO A 181 4.03 3.75 -14.18
C PRO A 181 5.15 2.74 -14.42
N LYS A 182 5.82 2.33 -13.34
CA LYS A 182 6.87 1.30 -13.36
C LYS A 182 6.36 0.00 -12.77
N GLY A 183 6.65 -1.12 -13.44
CA GLY A 183 6.35 -2.46 -12.93
C GLY A 183 7.41 -2.92 -11.93
N VAL A 184 7.00 -3.22 -10.71
CA VAL A 184 7.85 -3.77 -9.64
C VAL A 184 7.73 -5.28 -9.67
N MET A 185 8.84 -5.99 -9.86
CA MET A 185 8.89 -7.45 -9.89
C MET A 185 9.13 -8.01 -8.49
N LEU A 186 8.16 -8.74 -7.95
CA LEU A 186 8.28 -9.48 -6.70
C LEU A 186 8.40 -10.97 -6.99
N THR A 187 9.49 -11.59 -6.52
CA THR A 187 9.73 -13.02 -6.71
C THR A 187 8.95 -13.87 -5.73
N HIS A 188 8.83 -15.16 -6.01
CA HIS A 188 8.25 -16.12 -5.06
C HIS A 188 8.96 -16.06 -3.71
N ARG A 189 10.30 -15.98 -3.71
CA ARG A 189 11.13 -15.85 -2.51
C ARG A 189 10.86 -14.57 -1.73
N ASN A 190 10.76 -13.41 -2.42
CA ASN A 190 10.45 -12.13 -1.75
C ASN A 190 9.15 -12.24 -0.96
N ILE A 191 8.07 -12.71 -1.60
CA ILE A 191 6.74 -12.78 -1.01
C ILE A 191 6.71 -13.80 0.14
N TYR A 192 7.36 -14.96 -0.02
CA TYR A 192 7.40 -15.99 1.01
C TYR A 192 8.07 -15.48 2.30
N LEU A 193 9.28 -14.94 2.19
CA LEU A 193 10.03 -14.46 3.35
C LEU A 193 9.38 -13.22 3.97
N HIS A 194 8.86 -12.32 3.14
CA HIS A 194 8.07 -11.19 3.62
C HIS A 194 6.81 -11.66 4.38
N GLY A 195 6.08 -12.64 3.87
CA GLY A 195 4.92 -13.21 4.55
C GLY A 195 5.24 -13.72 5.96
N LEU A 196 6.38 -14.43 6.13
CA LEU A 196 6.85 -14.86 7.46
C LEU A 196 7.19 -13.67 8.36
N ASN A 197 7.83 -12.64 7.81
CA ASN A 197 8.15 -11.43 8.56
C ASN A 197 6.88 -10.71 9.03
N VAL A 198 5.84 -10.64 8.19
CA VAL A 198 4.53 -10.05 8.57
C VAL A 198 3.87 -10.85 9.68
N CYS A 199 3.90 -12.20 9.63
CA CYS A 199 3.37 -13.04 10.71
C CYS A 199 4.02 -12.69 12.06
N LEU A 200 5.35 -12.56 12.11
CA LEU A 200 6.09 -12.23 13.32
C LEU A 200 5.84 -10.78 13.76
N ALA A 201 5.93 -9.84 12.82
CA ALA A 201 5.82 -8.41 13.11
C ALA A 201 4.42 -8.02 13.61
N LEU A 202 3.36 -8.60 13.06
CA LEU A 202 1.97 -8.33 13.44
C LEU A 202 1.41 -9.34 14.45
N HIS A 203 2.19 -10.33 14.89
CA HIS A 203 1.77 -11.42 15.79
C HIS A 203 0.49 -12.10 15.28
N LEU A 204 0.46 -12.44 13.99
CA LEU A 204 -0.69 -13.15 13.42
C LEU A 204 -0.79 -14.56 13.99
N SER A 205 -2.01 -15.04 14.12
CA SER A 205 -2.33 -16.40 14.57
C SER A 205 -3.50 -16.98 13.80
N GLY A 206 -3.78 -18.25 14.01
CA GLY A 206 -4.98 -18.88 13.47
C GLY A 206 -6.29 -18.18 13.90
N ASP A 207 -6.32 -17.53 15.06
CA ASP A 207 -7.51 -16.82 15.54
C ASP A 207 -7.65 -15.41 14.98
N THR A 208 -6.69 -14.94 14.21
CA THR A 208 -6.77 -13.61 13.59
C THR A 208 -7.88 -13.58 12.54
N VAL A 209 -8.80 -12.62 12.70
CA VAL A 209 -9.80 -12.24 11.69
C VAL A 209 -9.42 -10.87 11.20
N GLU A 210 -8.93 -10.78 9.95
CA GLU A 210 -8.45 -9.54 9.35
C GLU A 210 -9.45 -8.97 8.35
N LEU A 211 -9.87 -7.72 8.54
CA LEU A 211 -10.66 -6.99 7.57
C LEU A 211 -9.73 -6.34 6.53
N HIS A 212 -9.80 -6.79 5.29
CA HIS A 212 -9.01 -6.26 4.18
C HIS A 212 -9.53 -4.91 3.70
N THR A 213 -9.16 -3.84 4.37
CA THR A 213 -9.48 -2.45 4.02
C THR A 213 -8.51 -1.90 2.97
N ILE A 214 -7.25 -2.36 2.99
CA ILE A 214 -6.26 -2.00 1.97
C ILE A 214 -6.55 -2.80 0.69
N PRO A 215 -6.56 -2.14 -0.48
CA PRO A 215 -6.78 -2.84 -1.74
C PRO A 215 -5.70 -3.91 -1.99
N LEU A 216 -6.11 -5.12 -2.35
CA LEU A 216 -5.20 -6.21 -2.71
C LEU A 216 -4.35 -5.86 -3.93
N PHE A 217 -4.85 -5.05 -4.86
CA PHE A 217 -4.07 -4.59 -6.02
C PHE A 217 -2.93 -3.62 -5.65
N HIS A 218 -2.82 -3.21 -4.38
CA HIS A 218 -1.76 -2.32 -3.89
C HIS A 218 -0.82 -3.07 -2.96
N ALA A 219 0.38 -3.39 -3.48
CA ALA A 219 1.42 -4.12 -2.73
C ALA A 219 0.84 -5.30 -1.94
N ASN A 220 0.10 -6.18 -2.63
CA ASN A 220 -0.53 -7.42 -2.13
C ASN A 220 -1.31 -7.25 -0.79
N GLY A 221 -2.01 -6.10 -0.62
CA GLY A 221 -2.70 -5.81 0.64
C GLY A 221 -1.74 -5.72 1.83
N TRP A 222 -0.54 -5.20 1.60
CA TRP A 222 0.57 -5.05 2.55
C TRP A 222 1.14 -6.39 3.07
N GLY A 223 1.06 -7.44 2.23
CA GLY A 223 1.57 -8.78 2.57
C GLY A 223 0.70 -9.56 3.56
N ILE A 224 -0.39 -8.95 4.02
CA ILE A 224 -1.27 -9.58 5.01
C ILE A 224 -2.02 -10.76 4.39
N ALA A 225 -2.37 -10.69 3.11
CA ALA A 225 -3.09 -11.77 2.43
C ALA A 225 -2.35 -13.11 2.52
N GLN A 226 -1.05 -13.12 2.20
CA GLN A 226 -0.22 -14.33 2.24
C GLN A 226 0.09 -14.74 3.69
N ALA A 227 0.45 -13.80 4.55
CA ALA A 227 0.78 -14.04 5.94
C ALA A 227 -0.40 -14.65 6.73
N LEU A 228 -1.59 -14.09 6.55
CA LEU A 228 -2.81 -14.56 7.23
C LEU A 228 -3.21 -15.96 6.76
N THR A 229 -3.12 -16.22 5.45
CA THR A 229 -3.34 -17.56 4.89
C THR A 229 -2.42 -18.59 5.54
N PHE A 230 -1.11 -18.29 5.66
CA PHE A 230 -0.15 -19.19 6.30
C PHE A 230 -0.53 -19.52 7.74
N MET A 231 -0.99 -18.53 8.48
CA MET A 231 -1.41 -18.74 9.88
C MET A 231 -2.77 -19.41 10.02
N GLY A 232 -3.51 -19.64 8.94
CA GLY A 232 -4.87 -20.18 9.00
C GLY A 232 -5.90 -19.21 9.56
N GLY A 233 -5.68 -17.90 9.45
CA GLY A 233 -6.62 -16.86 9.89
C GLY A 233 -7.80 -16.70 8.93
N THR A 234 -8.73 -15.80 9.25
CA THR A 234 -9.93 -15.54 8.43
C THR A 234 -9.81 -14.20 7.70
N HIS A 235 -9.95 -14.23 6.39
CA HIS A 235 -9.97 -13.06 5.51
C HIS A 235 -11.39 -12.53 5.37
N VAL A 236 -11.66 -11.31 5.82
CA VAL A 236 -12.93 -10.61 5.58
C VAL A 236 -12.71 -9.57 4.49
N MET A 237 -13.43 -9.70 3.36
CA MET A 237 -13.22 -8.86 2.18
C MET A 237 -14.12 -7.63 2.20
N LEU A 238 -13.52 -6.44 2.22
CA LEU A 238 -14.21 -5.16 2.08
C LEU A 238 -14.01 -4.62 0.66
N GLN A 239 -15.08 -4.56 -0.13
CA GLN A 239 -15.00 -4.06 -1.51
C GLN A 239 -14.76 -2.56 -1.60
N ARG A 240 -15.48 -1.78 -0.81
CA ARG A 240 -15.37 -0.31 -0.75
C ARG A 240 -15.29 0.13 0.69
N PHE A 241 -14.39 1.05 0.97
CA PHE A 241 -14.30 1.64 2.29
C PHE A 241 -15.50 2.54 2.54
N ASP A 242 -16.28 2.17 3.54
CA ASP A 242 -17.34 2.97 4.15
C ASP A 242 -17.28 2.74 5.67
N PRO A 243 -17.23 3.79 6.52
CA PRO A 243 -17.09 3.65 7.96
C PRO A 243 -18.18 2.79 8.62
N ALA A 244 -19.44 2.96 8.23
CA ALA A 244 -20.54 2.19 8.81
C ALA A 244 -20.42 0.70 8.43
N GLU A 245 -20.06 0.40 7.19
CA GLU A 245 -19.84 -0.98 6.73
C GLU A 245 -18.63 -1.62 7.44
N VAL A 246 -17.55 -0.86 7.69
CA VAL A 246 -16.40 -1.35 8.48
C VAL A 246 -16.86 -1.75 9.89
N PHE A 247 -17.64 -0.91 10.58
CA PHE A 247 -18.14 -1.22 11.92
C PHE A 247 -19.09 -2.41 11.93
N ARG A 248 -19.99 -2.47 10.95
CA ARG A 248 -20.89 -3.61 10.78
C ARG A 248 -20.12 -4.93 10.64
N LEU A 249 -19.06 -4.93 9.81
CA LEU A 249 -18.23 -6.12 9.61
C LEU A 249 -17.39 -6.46 10.86
N ILE A 250 -16.89 -5.47 11.61
CA ILE A 250 -16.20 -5.72 12.88
C ILE A 250 -17.10 -6.47 13.84
N GLU A 251 -18.32 -6.01 14.02
CA GLU A 251 -19.30 -6.65 14.91
C GLU A 251 -19.70 -8.04 14.41
N GLN A 252 -20.14 -8.12 13.15
CA GLN A 252 -20.72 -9.34 12.57
C GLN A 252 -19.68 -10.48 12.45
N GLU A 253 -18.47 -10.16 11.98
CA GLU A 253 -17.43 -11.15 11.71
C GLU A 253 -16.41 -11.26 12.85
N ARG A 254 -16.62 -10.51 13.94
CA ARG A 254 -15.70 -10.46 15.09
C ARG A 254 -14.27 -10.13 14.65
N VAL A 255 -14.13 -9.11 13.78
CA VAL A 255 -12.84 -8.67 13.24
C VAL A 255 -11.91 -8.28 14.38
N ARG A 256 -10.68 -8.81 14.36
CA ARG A 256 -9.65 -8.53 15.37
C ARG A 256 -8.61 -7.52 14.90
N ALA A 257 -8.43 -7.40 13.58
CA ALA A 257 -7.43 -6.50 13.06
C ALA A 257 -7.82 -5.92 11.69
N CYS A 258 -7.32 -4.73 11.41
CA CYS A 258 -7.33 -4.14 10.08
C CYS A 258 -6.17 -3.17 9.89
N SER A 259 -5.86 -2.86 8.63
CA SER A 259 -4.84 -1.88 8.25
C SER A 259 -5.50 -0.69 7.55
N LEU A 260 -5.07 0.52 7.86
CA LEU A 260 -5.70 1.75 7.36
C LEU A 260 -4.65 2.74 6.85
N VAL A 261 -5.03 3.56 5.89
CA VAL A 261 -4.31 4.82 5.66
C VAL A 261 -4.86 5.90 6.60
N PRO A 262 -4.09 6.98 6.91
CA PRO A 262 -4.54 8.01 7.86
C PRO A 262 -5.93 8.58 7.58
N THR A 263 -6.29 8.80 6.32
CA THR A 263 -7.61 9.32 5.92
C THR A 263 -8.76 8.37 6.26
N MET A 264 -8.55 7.05 6.13
CA MET A 264 -9.52 6.04 6.53
C MET A 264 -9.68 6.01 8.06
N ALA A 265 -8.56 6.05 8.80
CA ALA A 265 -8.58 6.11 10.26
C ALA A 265 -9.31 7.38 10.76
N THR A 266 -9.04 8.53 10.15
CA THR A 266 -9.75 9.78 10.44
C THR A 266 -11.26 9.66 10.18
N ALA A 267 -11.67 9.01 9.10
CA ALA A 267 -13.08 8.79 8.80
C ALA A 267 -13.75 7.89 9.86
N LEU A 268 -13.09 6.83 10.31
CA LEU A 268 -13.63 5.96 11.38
C LEU A 268 -13.80 6.70 12.70
N VAL A 269 -12.78 7.42 13.17
CA VAL A 269 -12.83 8.12 14.47
C VAL A 269 -13.85 9.26 14.50
N ASN A 270 -14.18 9.82 13.34
CA ASN A 270 -15.17 10.88 13.21
C ASN A 270 -16.57 10.40 12.77
N CYS A 271 -16.76 9.11 12.54
CA CYS A 271 -18.06 8.56 12.14
C CYS A 271 -19.06 8.61 13.32
N PRO A 272 -20.21 9.25 13.18
CA PRO A 272 -21.20 9.37 14.25
C PRO A 272 -21.86 8.03 14.60
N GLU A 273 -21.85 7.08 13.67
CA GLU A 273 -22.51 5.77 13.84
C GLU A 273 -21.67 4.78 14.68
N ARG A 274 -20.43 5.11 14.99
CA ARG A 274 -19.50 4.24 15.73
C ARG A 274 -20.12 3.60 16.98
N GLY A 275 -20.85 4.39 17.78
CA GLY A 275 -21.47 3.93 19.03
C GLY A 275 -22.65 2.97 18.87
N LYS A 276 -23.04 2.65 17.63
CA LYS A 276 -24.14 1.70 17.35
C LYS A 276 -23.64 0.25 17.26
N TYR A 277 -22.33 0.01 17.21
CA TYR A 277 -21.74 -1.29 16.94
C TYR A 277 -20.83 -1.78 18.07
N ASP A 278 -20.79 -3.09 18.28
CA ASP A 278 -19.85 -3.73 19.20
C ASP A 278 -18.47 -3.89 18.55
N LEU A 279 -17.50 -3.08 19.00
CA LEU A 279 -16.12 -3.13 18.52
C LEU A 279 -15.19 -3.91 19.44
N SER A 280 -15.69 -4.63 20.44
CA SER A 280 -14.91 -5.30 21.49
C SER A 280 -13.97 -6.40 20.98
N SER A 281 -14.20 -6.90 19.77
CA SER A 281 -13.30 -7.88 19.12
C SER A 281 -12.06 -7.23 18.50
N LEU A 282 -12.07 -5.91 18.22
CA LEU A 282 -11.00 -5.24 17.54
C LEU A 282 -9.79 -5.03 18.46
N GLU A 283 -8.67 -5.63 18.13
CA GLU A 283 -7.45 -5.61 18.94
C GLU A 283 -6.39 -4.68 18.40
N ARG A 284 -6.33 -4.53 17.05
CA ARG A 284 -5.25 -3.83 16.39
C ARG A 284 -5.69 -3.08 15.15
N ILE A 285 -5.21 -1.85 15.03
CA ILE A 285 -5.18 -1.08 13.77
C ILE A 285 -3.74 -0.73 13.44
N THR A 286 -3.31 -1.07 12.21
CA THR A 286 -2.02 -0.63 11.68
C THR A 286 -2.24 0.51 10.70
N ILE A 287 -1.60 1.67 10.93
CA ILE A 287 -1.69 2.81 10.01
C ILE A 287 -0.43 2.86 9.15
N GLY A 288 -0.61 2.99 7.84
CA GLY A 288 0.53 3.07 6.92
C GLY A 288 0.19 3.79 5.62
N GLY A 289 1.13 3.74 4.68
CA GLY A 289 0.95 4.36 3.37
C GLY A 289 1.11 5.88 3.33
N ALA A 290 0.98 6.57 4.46
CA ALA A 290 1.32 7.97 4.69
C ALA A 290 1.68 8.18 6.15
N ALA A 291 2.29 9.34 6.47
CA ALA A 291 2.66 9.66 7.84
C ALA A 291 1.42 9.80 8.73
N SER A 292 1.48 9.20 9.92
CA SER A 292 0.47 9.31 10.96
C SER A 292 0.80 10.47 11.92
N SER A 293 -0.20 10.93 12.68
CA SER A 293 0.01 11.90 13.76
C SER A 293 -0.23 11.27 15.13
N PRO A 294 0.46 11.75 16.20
CA PRO A 294 0.19 11.31 17.57
C PRO A 294 -1.29 11.48 17.96
N THR A 295 -1.91 12.57 17.54
CA THR A 295 -3.35 12.85 17.77
C THR A 295 -4.23 11.78 17.16
N LEU A 296 -3.97 11.37 15.90
CA LEU A 296 -4.76 10.34 15.24
C LEU A 296 -4.61 8.99 15.94
N VAL A 297 -3.38 8.60 16.32
CA VAL A 297 -3.13 7.36 17.07
C VAL A 297 -3.90 7.35 18.40
N ARG A 298 -3.84 8.47 19.17
CA ARG A 298 -4.60 8.63 20.41
C ARG A 298 -6.11 8.52 20.19
N GLU A 299 -6.64 9.16 19.14
CA GLU A 299 -8.06 9.11 18.82
C GLU A 299 -8.53 7.70 18.41
N VAL A 300 -7.73 6.97 17.64
CA VAL A 300 -8.01 5.58 17.27
C VAL A 300 -8.05 4.72 18.53
N GLU A 301 -7.04 4.75 19.37
CA GLU A 301 -7.01 3.95 20.61
C GLU A 301 -8.15 4.33 21.55
N GLY A 302 -8.37 5.61 21.78
CA GLY A 302 -9.40 6.09 22.73
C GLY A 302 -10.83 5.88 22.25
N LYS A 303 -11.08 5.98 20.94
CA LYS A 303 -12.44 5.89 20.38
C LYS A 303 -12.80 4.50 19.88
N LEU A 304 -11.83 3.68 19.44
CA LEU A 304 -12.07 2.34 18.90
C LEU A 304 -11.68 1.22 19.86
N GLY A 305 -10.96 1.53 20.97
CA GLY A 305 -10.64 0.58 22.04
C GLY A 305 -9.57 -0.46 21.67
N CYS A 306 -8.74 -0.20 20.65
CA CYS A 306 -7.75 -1.15 20.15
C CYS A 306 -6.35 -0.53 20.16
N SER A 307 -5.30 -1.36 20.07
CA SER A 307 -3.93 -0.87 19.88
C SER A 307 -3.75 -0.25 18.49
N CYS A 308 -3.03 0.88 18.41
CA CYS A 308 -2.76 1.55 17.15
C CYS A 308 -1.27 1.88 17.01
N PHE A 309 -0.68 1.56 15.87
CA PHE A 309 0.71 1.90 15.56
C PHE A 309 0.92 2.03 14.05
N SER A 310 1.98 2.73 13.67
CA SER A 310 2.30 2.97 12.28
C SER A 310 3.22 1.91 11.71
N GLY A 311 3.14 1.70 10.39
CA GLY A 311 4.04 0.87 9.60
C GLY A 311 4.48 1.60 8.33
N TYR A 312 5.68 1.26 7.85
CA TYR A 312 6.23 1.84 6.63
C TYR A 312 6.82 0.77 5.73
N GLY A 313 6.73 1.05 4.46
CA GLY A 313 7.32 0.30 3.37
C GLY A 313 6.81 0.77 2.02
N LEU A 314 7.31 0.15 0.97
CA LEU A 314 7.02 0.47 -0.42
C LEU A 314 6.67 -0.80 -1.19
N THR A 315 6.07 -0.68 -2.36
CA THR A 315 5.84 -1.83 -3.24
C THR A 315 7.16 -2.58 -3.51
N GLU A 316 8.23 -1.84 -3.69
CA GLU A 316 9.59 -2.32 -3.92
C GLU A 316 10.18 -3.11 -2.74
N THR A 317 9.47 -3.18 -1.60
CA THR A 317 9.94 -3.89 -0.38
C THR A 317 8.92 -4.92 0.14
N SER A 318 7.91 -5.28 -0.64
CA SER A 318 6.90 -6.35 -0.47
C SER A 318 5.80 -6.22 0.60
N PRO A 319 5.42 -5.09 1.25
CA PRO A 319 6.08 -3.81 1.33
C PRO A 319 6.76 -3.51 2.67
N MET A 320 6.53 -4.27 3.76
CA MET A 320 6.84 -3.86 5.15
C MET A 320 8.33 -3.80 5.44
N LEU A 321 8.83 -2.62 5.80
CA LEU A 321 10.19 -2.41 6.30
C LEU A 321 10.21 -2.15 7.81
N THR A 322 9.28 -1.35 8.33
CA THR A 322 9.30 -0.96 9.75
C THR A 322 7.92 -1.00 10.40
N LEU A 323 7.92 -1.09 11.72
CA LEU A 323 6.75 -0.92 12.59
C LEU A 323 7.10 -0.07 13.81
N SER A 324 6.17 0.79 14.23
CA SER A 324 6.35 1.70 15.37
C SER A 324 5.86 1.11 16.70
N ARG A 325 6.11 -0.19 16.91
CA ARG A 325 5.82 -0.82 18.20
C ARG A 325 6.87 -0.41 19.23
N MET A 326 6.47 -0.39 20.49
CA MET A 326 7.42 -0.14 21.59
C MET A 326 8.37 -1.33 21.74
N LYS A 327 9.68 -1.09 21.64
CA LYS A 327 10.71 -2.10 21.86
C LYS A 327 10.77 -2.48 23.34
N SER A 328 11.17 -3.72 23.63
CA SER A 328 11.56 -4.11 24.98
C SER A 328 12.70 -3.22 25.46
N GLY A 329 12.58 -2.69 26.68
CA GLY A 329 13.54 -1.75 27.26
C GLY A 329 13.36 -0.27 26.86
N VAL A 330 12.42 0.05 25.97
CA VAL A 330 11.98 1.41 25.70
C VAL A 330 10.67 1.65 26.44
N HIS A 331 10.61 2.71 27.23
CA HIS A 331 9.42 3.07 28.01
C HIS A 331 8.88 4.40 27.51
N TRP A 332 7.70 4.36 26.92
CA TRP A 332 6.94 5.54 26.51
C TRP A 332 5.69 5.65 27.38
N GLU A 333 5.49 6.81 27.99
CA GLU A 333 4.31 7.11 28.80
C GLU A 333 3.56 8.34 28.28
N GLY A 334 2.26 8.41 28.55
CA GLY A 334 1.43 9.54 28.19
C GLY A 334 1.54 9.93 26.72
N GLU A 335 1.77 11.20 26.43
CA GLU A 335 1.88 11.73 25.06
C GLU A 335 3.11 11.18 24.29
N GLN A 336 4.19 10.80 24.99
CA GLN A 336 5.36 10.20 24.36
C GLN A 336 5.02 8.85 23.70
N ARG A 337 4.10 8.09 24.28
CA ARG A 337 3.65 6.81 23.72
C ARG A 337 3.00 7.02 22.36
N TYR A 338 2.08 7.98 22.24
CA TYR A 338 1.42 8.27 20.98
C TYR A 338 2.39 8.84 19.94
N ALA A 339 3.34 9.67 20.38
CA ALA A 339 4.41 10.18 19.51
C ALA A 339 5.26 9.03 18.95
N GLY A 340 5.67 8.09 19.80
CA GLY A 340 6.43 6.90 19.40
C GLY A 340 5.65 6.00 18.45
N GLN A 341 4.37 5.71 18.74
CA GLN A 341 3.51 4.87 17.91
C GLN A 341 3.18 5.52 16.54
N ALA A 342 3.25 6.84 16.44
CA ALA A 342 3.06 7.58 15.18
C ALA A 342 4.35 7.71 14.36
N MET A 343 5.52 7.31 14.88
CA MET A 343 6.78 7.27 14.13
C MET A 343 6.68 6.29 12.96
N THR A 344 7.63 6.35 12.05
CA THR A 344 7.81 5.33 11.00
C THR A 344 8.15 3.96 11.60
N GLY A 345 8.86 3.96 12.74
CA GLY A 345 9.16 2.78 13.51
C GLY A 345 10.60 2.29 13.37
N TYR A 346 10.83 1.04 13.68
CA TYR A 346 12.12 0.37 13.54
C TYR A 346 12.00 -0.85 12.63
N ALA A 347 13.11 -1.30 12.07
CA ALA A 347 13.18 -2.43 11.14
C ALA A 347 12.50 -3.68 11.71
N VAL A 348 11.64 -4.33 10.92
CA VAL A 348 11.09 -5.64 11.27
C VAL A 348 12.15 -6.74 11.10
N GLY A 349 11.90 -7.94 11.60
CA GLY A 349 12.84 -9.06 11.49
C GLY A 349 13.26 -9.31 10.03
N GLY A 350 14.55 -9.57 9.79
CA GLY A 350 15.08 -9.83 8.43
C GLY A 350 15.24 -8.60 7.54
N VAL A 351 15.05 -7.39 8.08
CA VAL A 351 15.24 -6.12 7.37
C VAL A 351 16.39 -5.35 8.00
N GLU A 352 17.32 -4.90 7.17
CA GLU A 352 18.35 -3.96 7.52
C GLU A 352 17.98 -2.58 6.98
N ILE A 353 18.04 -1.56 7.83
CA ILE A 353 17.78 -0.16 7.47
C ILE A 353 18.96 0.70 7.91
N ARG A 354 19.34 1.62 7.05
CA ARG A 354 20.26 2.71 7.34
C ARG A 354 19.62 4.03 6.95
N VAL A 355 20.01 5.10 7.61
CA VAL A 355 19.73 6.48 7.19
C VAL A 355 21.07 7.10 6.83
N VAL A 356 21.22 7.51 5.56
CA VAL A 356 22.52 7.91 5.01
C VAL A 356 22.50 9.30 4.42
N ASP A 357 23.66 9.94 4.41
CA ASP A 357 23.88 11.22 3.73
C ASP A 357 24.04 11.05 2.19
N SER A 358 24.31 12.12 1.48
CA SER A 358 24.52 12.11 0.03
C SER A 358 25.74 11.32 -0.45
N ASN A 359 26.61 10.87 0.45
CA ASN A 359 27.80 10.05 0.18
C ASN A 359 27.62 8.60 0.67
N ASP A 360 26.37 8.17 0.94
CA ASP A 360 25.98 6.86 1.47
C ASP A 360 26.63 6.52 2.83
N LYS A 361 27.01 7.55 3.63
CA LYS A 361 27.50 7.40 5.00
C LYS A 361 26.36 7.55 6.00
N ASP A 362 26.41 6.72 7.07
CA ASP A 362 25.41 6.78 8.12
C ASP A 362 25.37 8.17 8.77
N VAL A 363 24.17 8.70 8.96
CA VAL A 363 23.94 9.89 9.76
C VAL A 363 23.99 9.55 11.26
N PRO A 364 24.30 10.52 12.13
CA PRO A 364 24.20 10.31 13.59
C PRO A 364 22.78 9.88 13.99
N HIS A 365 22.71 8.96 14.98
CA HIS A 365 21.45 8.53 15.58
C HIS A 365 20.93 9.53 16.62
N ASP A 366 20.85 10.80 16.27
CA ASP A 366 20.51 11.92 17.16
C ASP A 366 19.03 12.34 17.07
N GLY A 367 18.25 11.69 16.19
CA GLY A 367 16.87 12.03 15.93
C GLY A 367 16.66 13.37 15.20
N LYS A 368 17.74 13.98 14.70
CA LYS A 368 17.72 15.33 14.10
C LYS A 368 18.34 15.38 12.71
N THR A 369 19.50 14.73 12.54
CA THR A 369 20.21 14.73 11.26
C THR A 369 19.41 13.95 10.23
N ILE A 370 19.11 14.62 9.11
CA ILE A 370 18.28 14.06 8.01
C ILE A 370 19.18 13.35 7.01
N GLY A 371 18.76 12.14 6.61
CA GLY A 371 19.37 11.37 5.53
C GLY A 371 18.32 10.56 4.77
N GLU A 372 18.73 9.88 3.69
CA GLU A 372 17.87 8.96 2.93
C GLU A 372 17.77 7.62 3.65
N ILE A 373 16.56 7.04 3.72
CA ILE A 373 16.38 5.66 4.12
C ILE A 373 16.88 4.75 3.00
N ILE A 374 17.83 3.87 3.32
CA ILE A 374 18.21 2.76 2.46
C ILE A 374 17.91 1.44 3.17
N ALA A 375 17.50 0.44 2.39
CA ALA A 375 17.06 -0.83 2.94
C ALA A 375 17.70 -2.03 2.23
N ARG A 376 17.89 -3.13 2.97
CA ARG A 376 18.30 -4.42 2.45
C ARG A 376 17.51 -5.51 3.15
N SER A 377 16.87 -6.39 2.38
CA SER A 377 16.15 -7.56 2.88
C SER A 377 15.80 -8.51 1.75
N ASP A 378 15.44 -9.75 2.11
CA ASP A 378 14.87 -10.71 1.16
C ASP A 378 13.51 -10.27 0.59
N GLY A 379 12.84 -9.30 1.21
CA GLY A 379 11.59 -8.70 0.71
C GLY A 379 11.80 -7.58 -0.31
N VAL A 380 13.03 -7.14 -0.59
CA VAL A 380 13.30 -6.13 -1.62
C VAL A 380 13.11 -6.75 -3.00
N MET A 381 12.44 -6.04 -3.90
CA MET A 381 12.11 -6.46 -5.27
C MET A 381 13.33 -6.98 -6.03
N GLU A 382 13.09 -7.81 -7.05
CA GLU A 382 14.10 -8.19 -8.03
C GLU A 382 14.57 -6.98 -8.86
N GLY A 383 13.62 -6.10 -9.22
CA GLY A 383 13.89 -4.91 -10.01
C GLY A 383 12.64 -4.35 -10.66
N TYR A 384 12.83 -3.34 -11.50
CA TYR A 384 11.77 -2.78 -12.32
C TYR A 384 11.67 -3.52 -13.66
N TRP A 385 10.45 -3.90 -14.04
CA TRP A 385 10.13 -4.61 -15.27
C TRP A 385 10.66 -3.86 -16.49
N GLN A 386 11.52 -4.53 -17.27
CA GLN A 386 12.16 -4.00 -18.49
C GLN A 386 12.91 -2.65 -18.30
N GLN A 387 13.35 -2.33 -17.06
CA GLN A 387 14.07 -1.08 -16.75
C GLN A 387 15.35 -1.35 -15.96
N PRO A 388 16.38 -1.95 -16.59
CA PRO A 388 17.62 -2.33 -15.90
C PRO A 388 18.40 -1.12 -15.34
N GLU A 389 18.44 0.03 -16.05
CA GLU A 389 19.12 1.23 -15.57
C GLU A 389 18.42 1.81 -14.32
N ALA A 390 17.08 1.88 -14.32
CA ALA A 390 16.32 2.34 -13.16
C ALA A 390 16.50 1.38 -11.97
N THR A 391 16.60 0.08 -12.23
CA THR A 391 16.89 -0.92 -11.21
C THR A 391 18.29 -0.74 -10.63
N ALA A 392 19.31 -0.61 -11.47
CA ALA A 392 20.69 -0.38 -11.03
C ALA A 392 20.84 0.89 -10.19
N GLN A 393 20.15 1.97 -10.59
CA GLN A 393 20.13 3.22 -9.83
C GLN A 393 19.46 3.05 -8.46
N ALA A 394 18.32 2.35 -8.39
CA ALA A 394 17.60 2.13 -7.15
C ALA A 394 18.35 1.18 -6.19
N MET A 395 19.18 0.26 -6.74
CA MET A 395 19.92 -0.77 -5.98
C MET A 395 21.41 -0.45 -5.83
N ARG A 396 21.82 0.80 -6.00
CA ARG A 396 23.23 1.18 -5.94
C ARG A 396 23.86 0.83 -4.60
N GLY A 397 25.12 0.49 -4.60
CA GLY A 397 25.88 0.12 -3.40
C GLY A 397 25.39 -1.14 -2.68
N GLY A 398 24.52 -1.96 -3.33
CA GLY A 398 23.93 -3.15 -2.72
C GLY A 398 22.80 -2.87 -1.72
N TRP A 399 22.23 -1.65 -1.77
CA TRP A 399 21.11 -1.20 -0.97
C TRP A 399 20.00 -0.65 -1.85
N PHE A 400 18.77 -0.91 -1.47
CA PHE A 400 17.62 -0.25 -2.09
C PHE A 400 17.47 1.17 -1.53
N HIS A 401 17.54 2.16 -2.40
CA HIS A 401 17.36 3.57 -2.10
C HIS A 401 15.89 3.95 -2.21
N THR A 402 15.28 4.29 -1.08
CA THR A 402 13.82 4.49 -1.03
C THR A 402 13.36 5.84 -1.57
N GLY A 403 14.25 6.83 -1.61
CA GLY A 403 13.91 8.23 -1.89
C GLY A 403 13.14 8.92 -0.76
N ASP A 404 12.97 8.28 0.39
CA ASP A 404 12.32 8.85 1.56
C ASP A 404 13.37 9.34 2.55
N MET A 405 13.26 10.61 2.96
CA MET A 405 14.19 11.28 3.87
C MET A 405 13.69 11.12 5.30
N ALA A 406 14.59 10.79 6.22
CA ALA A 406 14.26 10.49 7.60
C ALA A 406 15.35 10.92 8.57
N THR A 407 15.00 10.93 9.85
CA THR A 407 15.95 10.91 10.97
C THR A 407 15.91 9.55 11.63
N ILE A 408 16.98 9.21 12.38
CA ILE A 408 17.04 7.99 13.17
C ILE A 408 17.44 8.36 14.62
N SER A 409 16.70 7.85 15.60
CA SER A 409 16.97 8.11 17.02
C SER A 409 18.03 7.15 17.59
N GLU A 410 18.57 7.46 18.76
CA GLU A 410 19.52 6.60 19.51
C GLU A 410 18.99 5.17 19.70
N ASN A 411 17.67 5.01 19.88
CA ASN A 411 17.01 3.72 20.00
C ASN A 411 16.70 3.04 18.66
N GLY A 412 17.15 3.61 17.52
CA GLY A 412 16.97 3.07 16.18
C GLY A 412 15.54 3.20 15.65
N TYR A 413 14.73 4.12 16.18
CA TYR A 413 13.46 4.48 15.57
C TYR A 413 13.67 5.49 14.45
N VAL A 414 13.12 5.19 13.30
CA VAL A 414 13.14 6.04 12.12
C VAL A 414 11.89 6.93 12.12
N LEU A 415 12.06 8.18 11.76
CA LEU A 415 10.98 9.13 11.54
C LEU A 415 11.12 9.74 10.15
N ILE A 416 10.24 9.40 9.22
CA ILE A 416 10.19 10.05 7.90
C ILE A 416 9.84 11.52 8.09
N VAL A 417 10.71 12.35 7.51
CA VAL A 417 10.54 13.81 7.48
C VAL A 417 9.85 14.26 6.21
N ASP A 418 10.22 13.67 5.07
CA ASP A 418 9.58 13.93 3.78
C ASP A 418 10.09 12.97 2.69
N ARG A 419 9.56 13.09 1.48
CA ARG A 419 10.23 12.59 0.29
C ARG A 419 11.29 13.56 -0.18
N ALA A 420 12.41 13.07 -0.68
CA ALA A 420 13.48 13.91 -1.20
C ALA A 420 12.97 14.98 -2.19
N LYS A 421 11.99 14.63 -3.02
CA LYS A 421 11.34 15.53 -4.00
C LYS A 421 10.29 16.49 -3.42
N ASP A 422 9.82 16.28 -2.19
CA ASP A 422 8.77 17.06 -1.53
C ASP A 422 9.32 17.98 -0.43
N ILE A 423 10.59 17.80 -0.01
CA ILE A 423 11.30 18.75 0.85
C ILE A 423 11.33 20.11 0.16
N ILE A 424 10.99 21.15 0.88
CA ILE A 424 10.95 22.54 0.39
C ILE A 424 12.29 23.19 0.75
N VAL A 425 13.05 23.64 -0.24
CA VAL A 425 14.34 24.33 0.00
C VAL A 425 14.14 25.83 -0.09
N SER A 426 14.00 26.46 1.06
CA SER A 426 13.76 27.89 1.19
C SER A 426 15.00 28.60 1.71
N GLY A 427 15.67 29.42 0.88
CA GLY A 427 16.87 30.15 1.28
C GLY A 427 18.03 29.27 1.75
N GLY A 428 18.13 28.03 1.26
CA GLY A 428 19.13 27.04 1.66
C GLY A 428 18.72 26.15 2.84
N GLU A 429 17.60 26.42 3.48
CA GLU A 429 17.06 25.61 4.58
C GLU A 429 16.09 24.55 4.05
N ASN A 430 16.20 23.32 4.56
CA ASN A 430 15.31 22.22 4.24
C ASN A 430 14.07 22.25 5.16
N ILE A 431 12.90 22.43 4.58
CA ILE A 431 11.62 22.46 5.29
C ILE A 431 10.82 21.20 4.94
N SER A 432 10.46 20.43 5.96
CA SER A 432 9.58 19.28 5.81
C SER A 432 8.15 19.73 5.54
N SER A 433 7.59 19.33 4.42
CA SER A 433 6.17 19.54 4.12
C SER A 433 5.27 18.74 5.08
N LEU A 434 5.72 17.56 5.52
CA LEU A 434 4.99 16.70 6.47
C LEU A 434 4.87 17.33 7.87
N ASP A 435 5.91 18.04 8.37
CA ASP A 435 5.85 18.73 9.66
C ASP A 435 4.79 19.83 9.65
N LEU A 436 4.69 20.54 8.53
CA LEU A 436 3.69 21.56 8.31
C LEU A 436 2.27 20.96 8.21
N GLU A 437 2.12 19.87 7.48
CA GLU A 437 0.85 19.15 7.35
C GLU A 437 0.35 18.60 8.69
N LYS A 438 1.24 18.00 9.49
CA LYS A 438 0.92 17.55 10.85
C LYS A 438 0.48 18.69 11.75
N THR A 439 1.16 19.83 11.66
CA THR A 439 0.82 21.02 12.45
C THR A 439 -0.55 21.55 12.04
N LEU A 440 -0.82 21.71 10.76
CA LEU A 440 -2.12 22.15 10.25
C LEU A 440 -3.24 21.17 10.60
N ALA A 441 -3.01 19.87 10.50
CA ALA A 441 -3.98 18.84 10.87
C ALA A 441 -4.36 18.84 12.36
N ALA A 442 -3.50 19.39 13.23
CA ALA A 442 -3.80 19.58 14.65
C ALA A 442 -4.75 20.76 14.92
N HIS A 443 -5.04 21.61 13.93
CA HIS A 443 -5.99 22.71 14.08
C HIS A 443 -7.44 22.19 14.09
N PRO A 444 -8.31 22.63 15.04
CA PRO A 444 -9.68 22.10 15.20
C PRO A 444 -10.54 22.13 13.94
N SER A 445 -10.39 23.18 13.12
CA SER A 445 -11.17 23.39 11.89
C SER A 445 -10.64 22.66 10.66
N VAL A 446 -9.43 22.10 10.70
CA VAL A 446 -8.81 21.45 9.53
C VAL A 446 -9.25 20.00 9.45
N TYR A 447 -9.74 19.61 8.28
CA TYR A 447 -10.05 18.22 7.96
C TYR A 447 -8.82 17.50 7.38
N GLU A 448 -8.18 18.11 6.37
CA GLU A 448 -6.94 17.64 5.78
C GLU A 448 -6.13 18.81 5.20
N ALA A 449 -4.82 18.65 5.12
CA ALA A 449 -3.93 19.65 4.56
C ALA A 449 -2.82 18.97 3.73
N ALA A 450 -2.38 19.69 2.69
CA ALA A 450 -1.17 19.37 1.93
C ALA A 450 -0.29 20.63 1.87
N VAL A 451 1.02 20.46 1.98
CA VAL A 451 1.97 21.55 1.82
C VAL A 451 2.90 21.23 0.65
N ILE A 452 3.04 22.20 -0.23
CA ILE A 452 3.85 22.07 -1.44
C ILE A 452 4.84 23.22 -1.54
N PRO A 453 6.02 23.01 -2.18
CA PRO A 453 6.87 24.10 -2.61
C PRO A 453 6.18 24.92 -3.70
N VAL A 454 6.26 26.23 -3.60
CA VAL A 454 5.93 27.15 -4.69
C VAL A 454 7.12 28.07 -4.97
N PRO A 455 7.29 28.54 -6.24
CA PRO A 455 8.39 29.44 -6.59
C PRO A 455 8.35 30.76 -5.82
N ASP A 456 9.53 31.23 -5.41
CA ASP A 456 9.72 32.54 -4.77
C ASP A 456 11.00 33.17 -5.28
N GLU A 457 10.93 34.44 -5.72
CA GLU A 457 12.06 35.15 -6.33
C GLU A 457 13.24 35.34 -5.37
N LYS A 458 12.97 35.48 -4.07
CA LYS A 458 13.99 35.73 -3.04
C LYS A 458 14.55 34.44 -2.44
N TRP A 459 13.69 33.46 -2.19
CA TRP A 459 14.02 32.28 -1.40
C TRP A 459 14.16 31.02 -2.26
N GLY A 460 13.91 31.10 -3.56
CA GLY A 460 13.87 29.99 -4.51
C GLY A 460 12.54 29.25 -4.40
N GLU A 461 12.29 28.65 -3.27
CA GLU A 461 11.01 27.99 -2.92
C GLU A 461 10.50 28.48 -1.57
N VAL A 462 9.17 28.49 -1.42
CA VAL A 462 8.51 28.71 -0.12
C VAL A 462 7.34 27.75 0.07
N PRO A 463 7.01 27.37 1.32
CA PRO A 463 5.90 26.48 1.57
C PRO A 463 4.55 27.18 1.40
N LYS A 464 3.65 26.54 0.64
CA LYS A 464 2.24 26.92 0.50
C LYS A 464 1.36 25.79 1.04
N ALA A 465 0.44 26.14 1.93
CA ALA A 465 -0.52 25.20 2.48
C ALA A 465 -1.81 25.18 1.64
N LEU A 466 -2.32 23.98 1.35
CA LEU A 466 -3.60 23.71 0.68
C LEU A 466 -4.46 22.97 1.69
N VAL A 467 -5.58 23.56 2.10
CA VAL A 467 -6.34 23.13 3.27
C VAL A 467 -7.79 22.84 2.91
N VAL A 468 -8.30 21.72 3.39
CA VAL A 468 -9.73 21.37 3.40
C VAL A 468 -10.22 21.52 4.83
N LEU A 469 -11.26 22.30 5.04
CA LEU A 469 -11.90 22.48 6.34
C LEU A 469 -12.89 21.34 6.63
N LYS A 470 -13.14 21.10 7.91
CA LYS A 470 -14.24 20.21 8.35
C LYS A 470 -15.58 20.80 7.92
N PRO A 471 -16.62 19.97 7.74
CA PRO A 471 -17.98 20.47 7.49
C PRO A 471 -18.37 21.51 8.56
N ASP A 472 -18.97 22.61 8.11
CA ASP A 472 -19.44 23.74 8.94
C ASP A 472 -18.35 24.48 9.75
N ALA A 473 -17.09 24.07 9.66
CA ALA A 473 -15.98 24.78 10.30
C ALA A 473 -15.54 25.99 9.47
N LYS A 474 -15.08 27.02 10.16
CA LYS A 474 -14.50 28.22 9.55
C LYS A 474 -13.11 28.45 10.09
N ALA A 475 -12.22 28.88 9.24
CA ALA A 475 -10.89 29.37 9.58
C ALA A 475 -10.43 30.33 8.46
N THR A 476 -9.69 31.34 8.83
CA THR A 476 -9.04 32.27 7.89
C THR A 476 -7.60 31.85 7.63
N GLU A 477 -7.03 32.33 6.53
CA GLU A 477 -5.61 32.16 6.25
C GLU A 477 -4.73 32.66 7.40
N GLY A 478 -5.03 33.87 7.94
CA GLY A 478 -4.29 34.47 9.04
C GLY A 478 -4.27 33.61 10.31
N GLU A 479 -5.41 33.01 10.68
CA GLU A 479 -5.51 32.12 11.84
C GLU A 479 -4.65 30.86 11.68
N LEU A 480 -4.66 30.25 10.49
CA LEU A 480 -3.84 29.04 10.24
C LEU A 480 -2.35 29.38 10.19
N LEU A 481 -1.97 30.52 9.62
CA LEU A 481 -0.58 30.97 9.63
C LEU A 481 -0.08 31.25 11.05
N GLU A 482 -0.90 31.92 11.87
CA GLU A 482 -0.55 32.20 13.28
C GLU A 482 -0.51 30.90 14.10
N PHE A 483 -1.40 29.96 13.85
CA PHE A 483 -1.38 28.65 14.47
C PHE A 483 -0.08 27.89 14.16
N CYS A 484 0.43 27.98 12.94
CA CYS A 484 1.73 27.42 12.57
C CYS A 484 2.89 28.17 13.27
N ARG A 485 2.89 29.52 13.27
CA ARG A 485 3.92 30.34 13.88
C ARG A 485 4.08 30.14 15.38
N SER A 486 2.97 29.83 16.08
CA SER A 486 3.00 29.54 17.51
C SER A 486 3.62 28.16 17.86
N ARG A 487 3.87 27.31 16.87
CA ARG A 487 4.30 25.90 17.06
C ARG A 487 5.57 25.53 16.32
N LEU A 488 5.94 26.28 15.30
CA LEU A 488 7.07 26.01 14.43
C LEU A 488 8.00 27.21 14.35
N ALA A 489 9.27 26.96 14.04
CA ALA A 489 10.21 28.02 13.74
C ALA A 489 9.71 28.86 12.54
N HIS A 490 9.83 30.17 12.63
CA HIS A 490 9.23 31.12 11.67
C HIS A 490 9.59 30.83 10.21
N TYR A 491 10.82 30.40 9.92
CA TYR A 491 11.27 30.08 8.57
C TYR A 491 10.58 28.84 7.98
N LYS A 492 10.09 27.93 8.84
CA LYS A 492 9.35 26.73 8.41
C LYS A 492 7.89 27.02 8.07
N CYS A 493 7.30 28.12 8.56
CA CYS A 493 5.87 28.36 8.42
C CYS A 493 5.44 28.58 6.97
N PRO A 494 4.22 28.17 6.58
CA PRO A 494 3.68 28.48 5.26
C PRO A 494 3.66 29.99 5.01
N ARG A 495 3.94 30.39 3.77
CA ARG A 495 3.81 31.79 3.35
C ARG A 495 2.37 32.16 2.98
N SER A 496 1.60 31.18 2.56
CA SER A 496 0.20 31.37 2.18
C SER A 496 -0.62 30.10 2.40
N VAL A 497 -1.93 30.28 2.57
CA VAL A 497 -2.91 29.21 2.69
C VAL A 497 -3.95 29.38 1.59
N GLU A 498 -4.31 28.28 0.91
CA GLU A 498 -5.42 28.23 -0.03
C GLU A 498 -6.42 27.17 0.43
N PHE A 499 -7.69 27.52 0.46
CA PHE A 499 -8.76 26.59 0.83
C PHE A 499 -9.30 25.88 -0.40
N LEU A 500 -9.41 24.57 -0.31
CA LEU A 500 -9.91 23.71 -1.38
C LEU A 500 -11.10 22.89 -0.90
N PRO A 501 -12.04 22.53 -1.78
CA PRO A 501 -13.15 21.65 -1.43
C PRO A 501 -12.68 20.20 -1.18
N SER A 502 -11.61 19.77 -1.84
CA SER A 502 -10.99 18.45 -1.66
C SER A 502 -9.56 18.48 -2.16
N LEU A 503 -8.71 17.55 -1.69
CA LEU A 503 -7.36 17.33 -2.21
C LEU A 503 -7.36 16.15 -3.19
N PRO A 504 -6.60 16.20 -4.31
CA PRO A 504 -6.44 15.08 -5.22
C PRO A 504 -5.70 13.94 -4.52
N LYS A 505 -6.20 12.71 -4.71
CA LYS A 505 -5.67 11.51 -4.05
C LYS A 505 -5.36 10.41 -5.03
N THR A 506 -4.35 9.61 -4.69
CA THR A 506 -4.09 8.34 -5.37
C THR A 506 -5.20 7.33 -5.11
N GLY A 507 -5.20 6.23 -5.84
CA GLY A 507 -6.08 5.10 -5.61
C GLY A 507 -6.00 4.50 -4.21
N THR A 508 -4.96 4.79 -3.44
CA THR A 508 -4.76 4.33 -2.06
C THR A 508 -5.10 5.40 -1.02
N GLY A 509 -5.63 6.57 -1.44
CA GLY A 509 -5.98 7.66 -0.53
C GLY A 509 -4.82 8.60 -0.19
N LYS A 510 -3.62 8.43 -0.77
CA LYS A 510 -2.49 9.36 -0.61
C LYS A 510 -2.73 10.64 -1.41
N ILE A 511 -2.40 11.79 -0.83
CA ILE A 511 -2.49 13.07 -1.53
C ILE A 511 -1.50 13.13 -2.69
N LEU A 512 -1.97 13.54 -3.86
CA LEU A 512 -1.19 13.71 -5.08
C LEU A 512 -0.57 15.11 -5.14
N LYS A 513 0.51 15.35 -4.36
CA LYS A 513 1.20 16.65 -4.36
C LYS A 513 1.70 17.09 -5.74
N LYS A 514 2.03 16.13 -6.62
CA LYS A 514 2.40 16.41 -8.02
C LYS A 514 1.31 17.19 -8.76
N GLU A 515 0.05 16.78 -8.63
CA GLU A 515 -1.08 17.47 -9.26
C GLU A 515 -1.29 18.87 -8.68
N LEU A 516 -1.14 19.01 -7.35
CA LEU A 516 -1.23 20.31 -6.69
C LEU A 516 -0.13 21.27 -7.15
N ARG A 517 1.10 20.79 -7.33
CA ARG A 517 2.23 21.62 -7.81
C ARG A 517 2.04 22.14 -9.22
N LYS A 518 1.45 21.39 -10.14
CA LYS A 518 1.27 21.79 -11.55
C LYS A 518 0.64 23.18 -11.70
N LYS A 519 -0.30 23.53 -10.82
CA LYS A 519 -0.98 24.82 -10.82
C LYS A 519 -0.02 26.01 -10.63
N TYR A 520 1.04 25.84 -9.84
CA TYR A 520 1.93 26.93 -9.40
C TYR A 520 3.27 26.95 -10.15
N TRP A 521 3.64 25.86 -10.81
CA TRP A 521 4.90 25.71 -11.52
C TRP A 521 4.76 25.83 -13.05
N GLY A 522 3.62 26.34 -13.56
CA GLY A 522 3.42 26.58 -15.00
C GLY A 522 3.56 25.33 -15.87
N GLY A 523 3.24 24.15 -15.33
CA GLY A 523 3.36 22.85 -16.02
C GLY A 523 4.76 22.23 -15.96
N GLN A 524 5.75 22.89 -15.35
CA GLN A 524 7.06 22.29 -15.08
C GLN A 524 7.03 21.45 -13.80
N GLU A 525 7.68 20.31 -13.82
CA GLU A 525 8.05 19.60 -12.59
C GLU A 525 9.20 20.40 -11.97
N THR A 526 9.13 20.63 -10.65
CA THR A 526 10.08 21.44 -9.85
C THR A 526 11.46 21.60 -10.47
N ILE A 527 11.94 22.84 -10.61
CA ILE A 527 13.32 23.15 -11.02
C ILE A 527 14.25 22.77 -9.87
N ARG A 528 14.56 21.51 -9.75
CA ARG A 528 15.80 21.05 -9.12
C ARG A 528 16.52 20.19 -10.13
N PRO A 529 17.53 20.76 -10.81
CA PRO A 529 18.64 19.93 -11.19
C PRO A 529 19.31 19.57 -9.87
N GLU A 530 19.34 18.25 -9.60
CA GLU A 530 20.36 17.68 -8.75
C GLU A 530 20.17 17.72 -7.20
N PHE A 531 19.36 16.82 -6.66
CA PHE A 531 19.98 15.75 -5.90
C PHE A 531 20.45 14.61 -6.84
N ALA A 532 20.51 14.91 -8.12
CA ALA A 532 21.13 14.11 -9.15
C ALA A 532 22.53 14.69 -9.37
N THR A 533 23.56 13.98 -8.94
CA THR A 533 24.94 14.06 -9.44
C THR A 533 25.64 15.42 -9.30
N LYS A 534 26.29 15.67 -8.18
CA LYS A 534 27.63 16.25 -8.26
C LYS A 534 28.60 15.10 -8.48
N LYS A 535 29.27 15.16 -9.65
CA LYS A 535 30.35 14.30 -10.10
C LYS A 535 31.43 14.09 -9.06
#